data_53d8191bdae8af320339769af8451aea
#
_entry.id   53d8191bdae8af320339769af8451aea
#
_cell.length_a   1.000
_cell.length_b   1.000
_cell.length_c   1.000
_cell.angle_alpha   90.00
_cell.angle_beta   90.00
_cell.angle_gamma   90.00
#
_symmetry.space_group_name_H-M   'P 1'
#
loop_
_entity.id
_entity.type
_entity.pdbx_description
1 polymer ?
#
loop_
_entity_poly.entity_id
_entity_poly.type
_entity_poly.pdbx_seq_one_letter_code
_entity_poly.pdbx_strand_id
1 'polypeptide(L)'
;MKGPAFQLESLELLGQGLDHPEGICATPDGQIFIGGEAGQLYRLEPDDTVTEILSTEGFMLGLAADGEGRIYAIDMAPRCVWRIDPVRATKDIWATGSQSRAFKTPNWGLFDAAGTYYLSDSGDWGASNGCVWRIRPGGEPEVWTESVPNFPNGMALSADDSTLLVLESYPGALVEVPIRPDGSAGERRELCAMGDTVPDGVALAVDGGAYIACYRPDAVYRWHPDEGLTLTAEDPRGTVLAAPTNIVFVGADHDQILVPNIGRWHLTKIPVGVRGIPLHYPTREQLGG
;
A
#
# COMPACT_ATOMS: atom_id res chain seq x y z
N MET A 1 -21.12 -17.39 0.22
CA MET A 1 -20.61 -16.27 1.04
C MET A 1 -21.78 -15.42 1.51
N LYS A 2 -21.71 -14.79 2.68
CA LYS A 2 -22.65 -13.73 3.06
C LYS A 2 -22.49 -12.56 2.08
N GLY A 3 -23.55 -11.78 1.86
CA GLY A 3 -23.44 -10.56 1.03
C GLY A 3 -22.47 -9.53 1.63
N PRO A 4 -22.18 -8.42 0.90
CA PRO A 4 -21.26 -7.40 1.35
C PRO A 4 -21.71 -6.77 2.68
N ALA A 5 -20.75 -6.40 3.54
CA ALA A 5 -21.04 -5.76 4.82
C ALA A 5 -21.59 -4.35 4.65
N PHE A 6 -21.14 -3.64 3.60
CA PHE A 6 -21.59 -2.28 3.25
C PHE A 6 -22.25 -2.25 1.88
N GLN A 7 -23.35 -1.53 1.77
CA GLN A 7 -24.00 -1.26 0.49
C GLN A 7 -23.35 -0.04 -0.17
N LEU A 8 -23.29 0.01 -1.50
CA LEU A 8 -22.60 1.08 -2.24
C LEU A 8 -23.16 2.48 -1.93
N GLU A 9 -24.46 2.57 -1.67
CA GLU A 9 -25.15 3.83 -1.34
C GLU A 9 -24.72 4.42 0.02
N SER A 10 -24.07 3.62 0.87
CA SER A 10 -23.51 4.07 2.17
C SER A 10 -22.05 4.49 2.08
N LEU A 11 -21.41 4.34 0.92
CA LEU A 11 -20.03 4.73 0.69
C LEU A 11 -19.94 6.17 0.20
N GLU A 12 -18.88 6.86 0.58
CA GLU A 12 -18.66 8.26 0.24
C GLU A 12 -17.54 8.39 -0.81
N LEU A 13 -17.74 9.26 -1.79
CA LEU A 13 -16.75 9.56 -2.82
C LEU A 13 -16.05 10.87 -2.48
N LEU A 14 -14.70 10.86 -2.46
CA LEU A 14 -13.85 12.01 -2.17
C LEU A 14 -12.85 12.23 -3.29
N GLY A 15 -12.23 13.41 -3.33
CA GLY A 15 -11.10 13.69 -4.20
C GLY A 15 -11.43 13.52 -5.68
N GLN A 16 -12.53 14.10 -6.13
CA GLN A 16 -12.92 14.07 -7.56
C GLN A 16 -11.87 14.79 -8.43
N GLY A 17 -11.55 14.20 -9.58
CA GLY A 17 -10.61 14.78 -10.55
C GLY A 17 -9.17 14.30 -10.42
N LEU A 18 -8.93 13.27 -9.63
CA LEU A 18 -7.65 12.53 -9.63
C LEU A 18 -7.42 11.86 -10.99
N ASP A 19 -6.17 11.72 -11.42
CA ASP A 19 -5.82 10.96 -12.62
C ASP A 19 -5.53 9.51 -12.25
N HIS A 20 -6.54 8.64 -12.39
CA HIS A 20 -6.42 7.19 -12.17
C HIS A 20 -5.59 6.87 -10.89
N PRO A 21 -6.11 7.25 -9.69
CA PRO A 21 -5.34 7.15 -8.46
C PRO A 21 -5.03 5.70 -8.11
N GLU A 22 -3.77 5.45 -7.77
CA GLU A 22 -3.28 4.11 -7.42
C GLU A 22 -2.74 4.07 -5.99
N GLY A 23 -1.70 4.83 -5.66
CA GLY A 23 -1.12 4.89 -4.33
C GLY A 23 -1.83 5.87 -3.40
N ILE A 24 -1.81 5.57 -2.10
CA ILE A 24 -2.31 6.49 -1.06
C ILE A 24 -1.49 6.32 0.22
N CYS A 25 -1.20 7.41 0.92
CA CYS A 25 -0.67 7.36 2.27
C CYS A 25 -1.20 8.50 3.14
N ALA A 26 -1.14 8.31 4.45
CA ALA A 26 -1.36 9.34 5.45
C ALA A 26 -0.02 9.75 6.06
N THR A 27 0.13 11.04 6.41
CA THR A 27 1.28 11.56 7.17
C THR A 27 0.98 11.59 8.67
N PRO A 28 1.98 11.79 9.55
CA PRO A 28 1.78 11.85 10.99
C PRO A 28 0.78 12.93 11.45
N ASP A 29 0.68 14.03 10.69
CA ASP A 29 -0.27 15.13 10.96
C ASP A 29 -1.63 14.95 10.26
N GLY A 30 -1.85 13.77 9.63
CA GLY A 30 -3.14 13.39 9.06
C GLY A 30 -3.39 13.91 7.64
N GLN A 31 -2.40 14.50 6.96
CA GLN A 31 -2.54 14.83 5.54
C GLN A 31 -2.56 13.55 4.70
N ILE A 32 -3.36 13.56 3.63
CA ILE A 32 -3.51 12.42 2.73
C ILE A 32 -2.87 12.76 1.38
N PHE A 33 -1.95 11.92 0.92
CA PHE A 33 -1.32 12.03 -0.39
C PHE A 33 -1.71 10.86 -1.28
N ILE A 34 -1.86 11.14 -2.57
CA ILE A 34 -2.34 10.17 -3.56
C ILE A 34 -1.42 10.23 -4.79
N GLY A 35 -1.06 9.06 -5.32
CA GLY A 35 -0.30 8.90 -6.55
C GLY A 35 -1.21 8.69 -7.75
N GLY A 36 -0.92 9.33 -8.88
CA GLY A 36 -1.63 9.18 -10.14
C GLY A 36 -0.87 8.40 -11.21
N GLU A 37 -1.60 7.94 -12.24
CA GLU A 37 -1.05 7.11 -13.33
C GLU A 37 -0.01 7.83 -14.20
N ALA A 38 -0.07 9.15 -14.33
CA ALA A 38 0.94 9.94 -15.04
C ALA A 38 1.99 10.57 -14.08
N GLY A 39 2.20 9.93 -12.91
CA GLY A 39 3.23 10.32 -11.96
C GLY A 39 2.90 11.54 -11.12
N GLN A 40 1.66 11.95 -11.05
CA GLN A 40 1.24 13.07 -10.20
C GLN A 40 1.24 12.66 -8.72
N LEU A 41 1.72 13.55 -7.86
CA LEU A 41 1.47 13.50 -6.43
C LEU A 41 0.41 14.53 -6.08
N TYR A 42 -0.73 14.08 -5.61
CA TYR A 42 -1.83 14.91 -5.13
C TYR A 42 -1.88 14.95 -3.61
N ARG A 43 -2.43 16.03 -3.05
CA ARG A 43 -2.89 16.13 -1.67
C ARG A 43 -4.40 16.28 -1.65
N LEU A 44 -5.08 15.50 -0.81
CA LEU A 44 -6.49 15.68 -0.49
C LEU A 44 -6.63 16.83 0.51
N GLU A 45 -7.41 17.83 0.16
CA GLU A 45 -7.66 18.99 1.02
C GLU A 45 -8.84 18.71 1.98
N PRO A 46 -8.95 19.47 3.07
CA PRO A 46 -10.04 19.30 4.07
C PRO A 46 -11.46 19.52 3.53
N ASP A 47 -11.59 20.18 2.37
CA ASP A 47 -12.86 20.40 1.68
C ASP A 47 -13.12 19.40 0.56
N ASP A 48 -12.40 18.25 0.57
CA ASP A 48 -12.45 17.16 -0.39
C ASP A 48 -11.98 17.52 -1.81
N THR A 49 -11.42 18.69 -2.02
CA THR A 49 -10.72 19.01 -3.27
C THR A 49 -9.34 18.39 -3.32
N VAL A 50 -8.73 18.33 -4.49
CA VAL A 50 -7.37 17.80 -4.67
C VAL A 50 -6.44 18.87 -5.23
N THR A 51 -5.22 18.91 -4.67
CA THR A 51 -4.15 19.79 -5.14
C THR A 51 -3.02 18.94 -5.68
N GLU A 52 -2.66 19.09 -6.96
CA GLU A 52 -1.45 18.50 -7.50
C GLU A 52 -0.22 19.26 -6.97
N ILE A 53 0.70 18.51 -6.34
CA ILE A 53 1.93 19.06 -5.76
C ILE A 53 3.04 19.09 -6.80
N LEU A 54 3.24 17.98 -7.49
CA LEU A 54 4.22 17.81 -8.58
C LEU A 54 3.90 16.56 -9.40
N SER A 55 4.60 16.39 -10.52
CA SER A 55 4.62 15.12 -11.25
C SER A 55 6.04 14.60 -11.44
N THR A 56 6.19 13.27 -11.44
CA THR A 56 7.41 12.56 -11.85
C THR A 56 7.42 12.26 -13.34
N GLU A 57 6.30 12.44 -14.02
CA GLU A 57 6.05 12.02 -15.41
C GLU A 57 6.18 10.48 -15.59
N GLY A 58 6.02 9.75 -14.49
CA GLY A 58 6.11 8.29 -14.44
C GLY A 58 4.76 7.63 -14.18
N PHE A 59 4.73 6.67 -13.25
CA PHE A 59 3.52 6.02 -12.76
C PHE A 59 3.70 5.71 -11.26
N MET A 60 3.06 6.50 -10.40
CA MET A 60 3.17 6.32 -8.95
C MET A 60 2.29 5.18 -8.48
N LEU A 61 2.92 4.20 -7.84
CA LEU A 61 2.29 3.10 -7.13
C LEU A 61 2.29 3.38 -5.61
N GLY A 62 2.77 2.46 -4.78
CA GLY A 62 2.74 2.59 -3.33
C GLY A 62 3.42 3.85 -2.79
N LEU A 63 2.82 4.44 -1.78
CA LEU A 63 3.31 5.62 -1.07
C LEU A 63 3.53 5.31 0.41
N ALA A 64 4.61 5.86 0.99
CA ALA A 64 4.85 5.88 2.43
C ALA A 64 5.31 7.27 2.86
N ALA A 65 5.10 7.63 4.13
CA ALA A 65 5.55 8.90 4.68
C ALA A 65 6.58 8.68 5.80
N ASP A 66 7.46 9.66 6.04
CA ASP A 66 8.30 9.73 7.22
C ASP A 66 7.80 10.74 8.26
N GLY A 67 8.50 10.85 9.38
CA GLY A 67 8.15 11.70 10.50
C GLY A 67 8.20 13.20 10.21
N GLU A 68 8.89 13.61 9.15
CA GLU A 68 8.92 15.00 8.66
C GLU A 68 7.89 15.27 7.55
N GLY A 69 7.05 14.29 7.21
CA GLY A 69 6.03 14.42 6.18
C GLY A 69 6.57 14.35 4.74
N ARG A 70 7.80 13.86 4.53
CA ARG A 70 8.30 13.53 3.19
C ARG A 70 7.63 12.25 2.70
N ILE A 71 7.36 12.19 1.40
CA ILE A 71 6.70 11.06 0.77
C ILE A 71 7.73 10.22 0.03
N TYR A 72 7.73 8.93 0.30
CA TYR A 72 8.50 7.92 -0.42
C TYR A 72 7.56 7.27 -1.43
N ALA A 73 7.67 7.72 -2.68
CA ALA A 73 6.78 7.34 -3.76
C ALA A 73 7.47 6.33 -4.68
N ILE A 74 6.88 5.16 -4.80
CA ILE A 74 7.34 4.16 -5.77
C ILE A 74 6.84 4.55 -7.15
N ASP A 75 7.75 4.56 -8.10
CA ASP A 75 7.45 4.91 -9.48
C ASP A 75 7.91 3.79 -10.41
N MET A 76 6.94 3.15 -11.05
CA MET A 76 7.16 2.00 -11.89
C MET A 76 7.89 2.34 -13.21
N ALA A 77 7.70 3.53 -13.76
CA ALA A 77 8.27 3.89 -15.05
C ALA A 77 9.81 4.02 -14.98
N PRO A 78 10.40 4.84 -14.07
CA PRO A 78 11.84 4.86 -13.84
C PRO A 78 12.34 3.71 -12.94
N ARG A 79 11.44 2.91 -12.36
CA ARG A 79 11.76 1.81 -11.44
C ARG A 79 12.55 2.27 -10.23
N CYS A 80 12.03 3.26 -9.53
CA CYS A 80 12.70 3.85 -8.38
C CYS A 80 11.73 4.13 -7.24
N VAL A 81 12.30 4.50 -6.11
CA VAL A 81 11.60 5.18 -5.02
C VAL A 81 12.06 6.63 -5.04
N TRP A 82 11.13 7.54 -5.24
CA TRP A 82 11.34 8.97 -5.05
C TRP A 82 11.21 9.32 -3.56
N ARG A 83 12.06 10.21 -3.07
CA ARG A 83 11.82 10.93 -1.83
C ARG A 83 11.39 12.34 -2.19
N ILE A 84 10.19 12.71 -1.78
CA ILE A 84 9.51 13.96 -2.17
C ILE A 84 9.29 14.82 -0.92
N ASP A 85 9.70 16.08 -0.99
CA ASP A 85 9.29 17.12 -0.03
C ASP A 85 8.04 17.81 -0.59
N PRO A 86 6.84 17.52 -0.08
CA PRO A 86 5.61 18.07 -0.64
C PRO A 86 5.42 19.57 -0.35
N VAL A 87 6.10 20.10 0.68
CA VAL A 87 6.05 21.53 1.02
C VAL A 87 6.86 22.36 0.03
N ARG A 88 8.03 21.85 -0.37
CA ARG A 88 8.92 22.52 -1.33
C ARG A 88 8.64 22.13 -2.78
N ALA A 89 7.80 21.14 -3.00
CA ALA A 89 7.57 20.49 -4.30
C ALA A 89 8.88 20.07 -4.99
N THR A 90 9.78 19.41 -4.20
CA THR A 90 11.06 18.91 -4.70
C THR A 90 11.13 17.40 -4.54
N LYS A 91 11.88 16.75 -5.42
CA LYS A 91 12.06 15.29 -5.42
C LYS A 91 13.50 14.92 -5.72
N ASP A 92 13.95 13.82 -5.13
CA ASP A 92 15.20 13.15 -5.47
C ASP A 92 15.00 11.63 -5.49
N ILE A 93 15.80 10.92 -6.31
CA ILE A 93 15.76 9.46 -6.33
C ILE A 93 16.42 8.96 -5.04
N TRP A 94 15.67 8.21 -4.26
CA TRP A 94 16.14 7.62 -3.01
C TRP A 94 16.71 6.22 -3.19
N ALA A 95 16.09 5.38 -4.06
CA ALA A 95 16.55 4.02 -4.31
C ALA A 95 16.13 3.54 -5.72
N THR A 96 16.97 2.67 -6.34
CA THR A 96 16.73 2.04 -7.65
C THR A 96 17.03 0.53 -7.66
N GLY A 97 17.34 -0.03 -6.50
CA GLY A 97 17.86 -1.39 -6.31
C GLY A 97 19.28 -1.38 -5.77
N SER A 98 19.94 -2.55 -5.72
CA SER A 98 21.34 -2.70 -5.28
C SER A 98 22.31 -2.48 -6.45
N GLN A 99 23.61 -2.46 -6.15
CA GLN A 99 24.66 -2.39 -7.18
C GLN A 99 24.63 -3.56 -8.17
N SER A 100 24.10 -4.72 -7.76
CA SER A 100 24.07 -5.94 -8.58
C SER A 100 22.73 -6.23 -9.22
N ARG A 101 21.64 -5.63 -8.73
CA ARG A 101 20.27 -5.88 -9.20
C ARG A 101 19.43 -4.62 -9.06
N ALA A 102 18.88 -4.12 -10.17
CA ALA A 102 17.90 -3.05 -10.17
C ALA A 102 16.52 -3.57 -9.77
N PHE A 103 15.63 -2.70 -9.28
CA PHE A 103 14.22 -3.01 -9.16
C PHE A 103 13.64 -3.39 -10.51
N LYS A 104 12.72 -4.34 -10.52
CA LYS A 104 12.08 -4.82 -11.75
C LYS A 104 10.68 -4.22 -11.94
N THR A 105 9.82 -4.42 -10.96
CA THR A 105 8.46 -3.86 -10.90
C THR A 105 8.19 -3.48 -9.45
N PRO A 106 8.89 -2.42 -8.94
CA PRO A 106 8.67 -1.96 -7.58
C PRO A 106 7.22 -1.48 -7.44
N ASN A 107 6.54 -1.90 -6.37
CA ASN A 107 5.10 -1.74 -6.26
C ASN A 107 4.66 -1.11 -4.94
N TRP A 108 4.94 -1.72 -3.81
CA TRP A 108 4.47 -1.28 -2.49
C TRP A 108 5.64 -1.03 -1.55
N GLY A 109 5.51 -0.08 -0.62
CA GLY A 109 6.55 0.17 0.36
C GLY A 109 6.02 0.66 1.69
N LEU A 110 6.72 0.29 2.77
CA LEU A 110 6.39 0.70 4.13
C LEU A 110 7.64 0.71 5.02
N PHE A 111 7.58 1.48 6.12
CA PHE A 111 8.61 1.51 7.14
C PHE A 111 8.24 0.66 8.35
N ASP A 112 9.24 0.09 9.04
CA ASP A 112 9.13 -0.41 10.40
C ASP A 112 9.49 0.68 11.43
N ALA A 113 9.33 0.36 12.72
CA ALA A 113 9.64 1.28 13.81
C ALA A 113 11.13 1.65 13.91
N ALA A 114 12.02 0.85 13.35
CA ALA A 114 13.46 1.10 13.31
C ALA A 114 13.89 1.96 12.11
N GLY A 115 12.97 2.29 11.20
CA GLY A 115 13.25 3.01 9.97
C GLY A 115 13.71 2.13 8.81
N THR A 116 13.58 0.81 8.92
CA THR A 116 13.81 -0.09 7.79
C THR A 116 12.65 0.03 6.80
N TYR A 117 12.96 0.20 5.53
CA TYR A 117 11.97 0.21 4.46
C TYR A 117 11.89 -1.15 3.79
N TYR A 118 10.70 -1.72 3.73
CA TYR A 118 10.40 -2.91 2.94
C TYR A 118 9.70 -2.50 1.65
N LEU A 119 10.11 -3.11 0.53
CA LEU A 119 9.56 -2.82 -0.79
C LEU A 119 9.22 -4.14 -1.50
N SER A 120 7.97 -4.30 -1.95
CA SER A 120 7.60 -5.40 -2.84
C SER A 120 8.02 -5.08 -4.27
N ASP A 121 8.68 -6.03 -4.91
CA ASP A 121 9.01 -6.01 -6.34
C ASP A 121 8.24 -7.15 -7.00
N SER A 122 7.19 -6.80 -7.69
CA SER A 122 6.21 -7.76 -8.20
C SER A 122 6.77 -8.70 -9.27
N GLY A 123 7.87 -8.34 -9.91
CA GLY A 123 8.41 -9.13 -11.01
C GLY A 123 7.57 -9.03 -12.28
N ASP A 124 7.40 -10.13 -13.02
CA ASP A 124 6.55 -10.20 -14.20
C ASP A 124 5.20 -10.83 -13.86
N TRP A 125 4.13 -10.31 -14.45
CA TRP A 125 2.80 -10.89 -14.29
C TRP A 125 2.75 -12.35 -14.75
N GLY A 126 2.26 -13.23 -13.89
CA GLY A 126 2.15 -14.66 -14.16
C GLY A 126 3.48 -15.44 -14.11
N ALA A 127 4.58 -14.78 -13.72
CA ALA A 127 5.84 -15.43 -13.42
C ALA A 127 6.10 -15.44 -11.91
N SER A 128 6.72 -16.51 -11.41
CA SER A 128 7.10 -16.62 -10.00
C SER A 128 8.51 -16.06 -9.80
N ASN A 129 8.69 -14.74 -10.00
CA ASN A 129 9.99 -14.07 -9.95
C ASN A 129 9.97 -12.72 -9.21
N GLY A 130 8.91 -12.46 -8.43
CA GLY A 130 8.85 -11.35 -7.51
C GLY A 130 9.70 -11.58 -6.26
N CYS A 131 9.89 -10.52 -5.47
CA CYS A 131 10.61 -10.56 -4.20
C CYS A 131 10.22 -9.40 -3.30
N VAL A 132 10.66 -9.44 -2.05
CA VAL A 132 10.64 -8.27 -1.17
C VAL A 132 12.08 -7.80 -0.95
N TRP A 133 12.29 -6.51 -1.13
CA TRP A 133 13.52 -5.81 -0.81
C TRP A 133 13.46 -5.23 0.60
N ARG A 134 14.63 -4.97 1.15
CA ARG A 134 14.80 -4.26 2.40
C ARG A 134 15.89 -3.18 2.24
N ILE A 135 15.64 -2.01 2.82
CA ILE A 135 16.59 -0.90 2.89
C ILE A 135 16.69 -0.51 4.36
N ARG A 136 17.81 -0.83 5.01
CA ARG A 136 18.08 -0.39 6.38
C ARG A 136 18.46 1.10 6.41
N PRO A 137 18.29 1.79 7.53
CA PRO A 137 18.74 3.17 7.69
C PRO A 137 20.17 3.40 7.19
N GLY A 138 20.34 4.34 6.25
CA GLY A 138 21.64 4.62 5.63
C GLY A 138 22.27 3.49 4.81
N GLY A 139 21.57 2.37 4.61
CA GLY A 139 22.05 1.21 3.87
C GLY A 139 21.63 1.19 2.41
N GLU A 140 22.23 0.25 1.68
CA GLU A 140 21.87 -0.05 0.30
C GLU A 140 20.67 -1.02 0.26
N PRO A 141 19.82 -0.97 -0.79
CA PRO A 141 18.78 -1.97 -1.00
C PRO A 141 19.36 -3.38 -1.11
N GLU A 142 18.76 -4.33 -0.44
CA GLU A 142 19.08 -5.77 -0.53
C GLU A 142 17.81 -6.59 -0.72
N VAL A 143 17.87 -7.71 -1.44
CA VAL A 143 16.76 -8.65 -1.49
C VAL A 143 16.63 -9.30 -0.12
N TRP A 144 15.49 -9.04 0.55
CA TRP A 144 15.21 -9.59 1.87
C TRP A 144 14.67 -11.01 1.79
N THR A 145 13.76 -11.28 0.83
CA THR A 145 13.24 -12.63 0.57
C THR A 145 12.72 -12.78 -0.86
N GLU A 146 12.91 -13.97 -1.42
CA GLU A 146 12.31 -14.41 -2.68
C GLU A 146 11.21 -15.48 -2.44
N SER A 147 10.79 -15.68 -1.18
CA SER A 147 9.78 -16.69 -0.83
C SER A 147 8.35 -16.27 -1.16
N VAL A 148 8.14 -15.04 -1.61
CA VAL A 148 6.85 -14.48 -2.05
C VAL A 148 6.91 -14.09 -3.53
N PRO A 149 7.05 -15.09 -4.45
CA PRO A 149 7.41 -14.81 -5.83
C PRO A 149 6.22 -14.46 -6.74
N ASN A 150 4.98 -14.62 -6.27
CA ASN A 150 3.78 -14.64 -7.10
C ASN A 150 3.15 -13.26 -7.25
N PHE A 151 3.88 -12.31 -7.80
CA PHE A 151 3.49 -10.91 -7.93
C PHE A 151 3.18 -10.28 -6.57
N PRO A 152 4.18 -10.19 -5.63
CA PRO A 152 3.97 -9.53 -4.36
C PRO A 152 3.58 -8.06 -4.59
N ASN A 153 2.52 -7.64 -3.90
CA ASN A 153 1.90 -6.34 -4.04
C ASN A 153 1.80 -5.66 -2.66
N GLY A 154 0.61 -5.37 -2.16
CA GLY A 154 0.40 -4.73 -0.88
C GLY A 154 1.03 -5.48 0.29
N MET A 155 1.62 -4.72 1.21
CA MET A 155 2.24 -5.26 2.42
C MET A 155 1.78 -4.49 3.65
N ALA A 156 1.77 -5.16 4.81
CA ALA A 156 1.53 -4.54 6.09
C ALA A 156 2.33 -5.25 7.20
N LEU A 157 2.82 -4.49 8.18
CA LEU A 157 3.49 -5.04 9.36
C LEU A 157 2.49 -5.35 10.47
N SER A 158 2.71 -6.44 11.20
CA SER A 158 2.02 -6.68 12.46
C SER A 158 2.33 -5.56 13.48
N ALA A 159 1.47 -5.38 14.49
CA ALA A 159 1.60 -4.30 15.46
C ALA A 159 2.93 -4.30 16.26
N ASP A 160 3.61 -5.43 16.32
CA ASP A 160 4.89 -5.63 17.00
C ASP A 160 6.09 -5.73 16.02
N ASP A 161 5.86 -5.46 14.73
CA ASP A 161 6.84 -5.59 13.64
C ASP A 161 7.48 -6.98 13.50
N SER A 162 6.89 -8.01 14.11
CA SER A 162 7.44 -9.36 14.05
C SER A 162 7.07 -10.14 12.79
N THR A 163 6.13 -9.61 12.00
CA THR A 163 5.60 -10.31 10.82
C THR A 163 5.25 -9.32 9.72
N LEU A 164 5.71 -9.59 8.50
CA LEU A 164 5.29 -8.90 7.30
C LEU A 164 4.19 -9.72 6.62
N LEU A 165 2.99 -9.15 6.50
CA LEU A 165 1.93 -9.66 5.64
C LEU A 165 2.16 -9.16 4.23
N VAL A 166 1.95 -10.03 3.25
CA VAL A 166 2.13 -9.73 1.83
C VAL A 166 0.95 -10.27 1.04
N LEU A 167 0.41 -9.47 0.15
CA LEU A 167 -0.52 -9.94 -0.87
C LEU A 167 0.27 -10.44 -2.09
N GLU A 168 -0.01 -11.66 -2.52
CA GLU A 168 0.38 -12.17 -3.81
C GLU A 168 -0.81 -12.04 -4.77
N SER A 169 -0.65 -11.30 -5.89
CA SER A 169 -1.78 -10.99 -6.76
C SER A 169 -2.13 -12.11 -7.73
N TYR A 170 -1.18 -13.04 -8.05
CA TYR A 170 -1.45 -14.09 -9.02
C TYR A 170 -0.61 -15.38 -8.81
N PRO A 171 -1.27 -16.49 -8.34
CA PRO A 171 -2.66 -16.56 -7.87
C PRO A 171 -2.89 -15.74 -6.62
N GLY A 172 -4.13 -15.25 -6.42
CA GLY A 172 -4.48 -14.38 -5.30
C GLY A 172 -4.34 -15.07 -3.95
N ALA A 173 -3.52 -14.50 -3.06
CA ALA A 173 -3.32 -15.00 -1.71
C ALA A 173 -2.90 -13.90 -0.73
N LEU A 174 -3.27 -14.05 0.54
CA LEU A 174 -2.66 -13.36 1.67
C LEU A 174 -1.66 -14.31 2.32
N VAL A 175 -0.42 -13.88 2.46
CA VAL A 175 0.66 -14.66 3.07
C VAL A 175 1.34 -13.86 4.16
N GLU A 176 2.06 -14.53 5.06
CA GLU A 176 2.90 -13.91 6.06
C GLU A 176 4.35 -14.41 5.95
N VAL A 177 5.28 -13.52 6.28
CA VAL A 177 6.71 -13.82 6.41
C VAL A 177 7.17 -13.29 7.77
N PRO A 178 7.52 -14.15 8.73
CA PRO A 178 8.06 -13.72 10.01
C PRO A 178 9.36 -12.94 9.85
N ILE A 179 9.56 -11.90 10.65
CA ILE A 179 10.81 -11.15 10.77
C ILE A 179 11.53 -11.68 12.01
N ARG A 180 12.66 -12.37 11.82
CA ARG A 180 13.42 -12.91 12.94
C ARG A 180 14.14 -11.81 13.74
N PRO A 181 14.55 -12.07 14.99
CA PRO A 181 15.26 -11.06 15.81
C PRO A 181 16.53 -10.49 15.18
N ASP A 182 17.17 -11.22 14.25
CA ASP A 182 18.33 -10.72 13.48
C ASP A 182 17.90 -9.94 12.23
N GLY A 183 16.60 -9.76 12.02
CA GLY A 183 16.00 -9.09 10.89
C GLY A 183 15.92 -9.95 9.62
N SER A 184 16.35 -11.21 9.62
CA SER A 184 16.21 -12.11 8.48
C SER A 184 14.77 -12.57 8.29
N ALA A 185 14.41 -12.93 7.03
CA ALA A 185 13.09 -13.47 6.71
C ALA A 185 12.91 -14.88 7.29
N GLY A 186 11.75 -15.13 7.89
CA GLY A 186 11.30 -16.45 8.30
C GLY A 186 10.74 -17.26 7.13
N GLU A 187 10.12 -18.38 7.47
CA GLU A 187 9.43 -19.23 6.49
C GLU A 187 8.06 -18.61 6.12
N ARG A 188 7.81 -18.46 4.81
CA ARG A 188 6.53 -18.00 4.29
C ARG A 188 5.41 -18.97 4.67
N ARG A 189 4.27 -18.42 5.11
CA ARG A 189 3.04 -19.17 5.34
C ARG A 189 1.85 -18.51 4.65
N GLU A 190 1.04 -19.29 3.95
CA GLU A 190 -0.22 -18.81 3.41
C GLU A 190 -1.27 -18.75 4.53
N LEU A 191 -1.90 -17.57 4.68
CA LEU A 191 -2.99 -17.35 5.62
C LEU A 191 -4.35 -17.57 4.96
N CYS A 192 -4.48 -17.15 3.70
CA CYS A 192 -5.73 -17.24 2.97
C CYS A 192 -5.48 -17.30 1.45
N ALA A 193 -5.97 -18.36 0.80
CA ALA A 193 -6.10 -18.36 -0.65
C ALA A 193 -7.30 -17.50 -1.06
N MET A 194 -7.09 -16.58 -2.01
CA MET A 194 -8.12 -15.66 -2.52
C MET A 194 -8.63 -16.03 -3.92
N GLY A 195 -8.20 -17.20 -4.42
CA GLY A 195 -8.69 -17.78 -5.67
C GLY A 195 -8.36 -16.93 -6.90
N ASP A 196 -9.38 -16.70 -7.75
CA ASP A 196 -9.23 -15.94 -9.00
C ASP A 196 -9.30 -14.41 -8.79
N THR A 197 -9.20 -13.94 -7.55
CA THR A 197 -9.12 -12.50 -7.28
C THR A 197 -7.70 -11.98 -7.55
N VAL A 198 -7.59 -10.67 -7.74
CA VAL A 198 -6.32 -9.94 -7.85
C VAL A 198 -6.23 -8.99 -6.67
N PRO A 199 -5.79 -9.49 -5.48
CA PRO A 199 -5.59 -8.62 -4.32
C PRO A 199 -4.43 -7.67 -4.59
N ASP A 200 -4.58 -6.43 -4.12
CA ASP A 200 -3.66 -5.33 -4.42
C ASP A 200 -3.12 -4.69 -3.13
N GLY A 201 -3.89 -3.84 -2.46
CA GLY A 201 -3.48 -3.16 -1.24
C GLY A 201 -4.04 -3.78 0.04
N VAL A 202 -3.32 -3.64 1.15
CA VAL A 202 -3.71 -4.17 2.45
C VAL A 202 -3.45 -3.18 3.58
N ALA A 203 -4.39 -3.11 4.53
CA ALA A 203 -4.22 -2.39 5.79
C ALA A 203 -4.72 -3.23 6.97
N LEU A 204 -3.95 -3.28 8.05
CA LEU A 204 -4.28 -4.06 9.24
C LEU A 204 -5.08 -3.27 10.25
N ALA A 205 -6.03 -3.95 10.89
CA ALA A 205 -6.81 -3.44 12.00
C ALA A 205 -6.30 -3.97 13.35
N VAL A 206 -6.59 -3.24 14.42
CA VAL A 206 -6.13 -3.59 15.79
C VAL A 206 -6.72 -4.87 16.34
N ASP A 207 -7.79 -5.38 15.74
CA ASP A 207 -8.42 -6.66 16.10
C ASP A 207 -7.77 -7.88 15.42
N GLY A 208 -6.70 -7.67 14.64
CA GLY A 208 -5.99 -8.70 13.89
C GLY A 208 -6.56 -8.95 12.49
N GLY A 209 -7.59 -8.22 12.09
CA GLY A 209 -8.15 -8.29 10.73
C GLY A 209 -7.31 -7.51 9.72
N ALA A 210 -7.40 -7.89 8.44
CA ALA A 210 -6.78 -7.22 7.31
C ALA A 210 -7.86 -6.81 6.30
N TYR A 211 -7.93 -5.52 5.96
CA TYR A 211 -8.74 -5.04 4.84
C TYR A 211 -7.91 -5.09 3.58
N ILE A 212 -8.48 -5.63 2.50
CA ILE A 212 -7.79 -5.95 1.26
C ILE A 212 -8.57 -5.32 0.10
N ALA A 213 -7.95 -4.36 -0.58
CA ALA A 213 -8.44 -3.86 -1.86
C ALA A 213 -8.12 -4.89 -2.96
N CYS A 214 -9.10 -5.15 -3.83
CA CYS A 214 -8.93 -6.07 -4.95
C CYS A 214 -9.14 -5.35 -6.27
N TYR A 215 -8.09 -5.33 -7.08
CA TYR A 215 -8.15 -4.82 -8.46
C TYR A 215 -9.21 -5.57 -9.28
N ARG A 216 -9.38 -6.89 -9.04
CA ARG A 216 -10.44 -7.73 -9.60
C ARG A 216 -10.85 -8.81 -8.58
N PRO A 217 -12.16 -8.98 -8.34
CA PRO A 217 -13.27 -8.08 -8.75
C PRO A 217 -13.14 -6.68 -8.12
N ASP A 218 -13.95 -5.71 -8.57
CA ASP A 218 -14.00 -4.37 -7.99
C ASP A 218 -14.58 -4.44 -6.56
N ALA A 219 -13.74 -4.80 -5.59
CA ALA A 219 -14.18 -5.15 -4.24
C ALA A 219 -13.13 -4.82 -3.16
N VAL A 220 -13.61 -4.68 -1.94
CA VAL A 220 -12.82 -4.69 -0.73
C VAL A 220 -13.22 -5.91 0.10
N TYR A 221 -12.24 -6.70 0.51
CA TYR A 221 -12.45 -7.84 1.40
C TYR A 221 -11.90 -7.54 2.79
N ARG A 222 -12.33 -8.31 3.77
CA ARG A 222 -11.72 -8.40 5.10
C ARG A 222 -11.36 -9.83 5.39
N TRP A 223 -10.10 -10.08 5.72
CA TRP A 223 -9.66 -11.34 6.28
C TRP A 223 -9.52 -11.19 7.80
N HIS A 224 -9.90 -12.23 8.55
CA HIS A 224 -9.66 -12.29 9.99
C HIS A 224 -9.30 -13.74 10.36
N PRO A 225 -8.36 -13.98 11.31
CA PRO A 225 -7.93 -15.34 11.64
C PRO A 225 -9.07 -16.25 12.11
N ASP A 226 -10.07 -15.70 12.81
CA ASP A 226 -11.20 -16.48 13.34
C ASP A 226 -12.38 -16.59 12.37
N GLU A 227 -12.53 -15.65 11.43
CA GLU A 227 -13.71 -15.54 10.55
C GLU A 227 -13.40 -15.93 9.09
N GLY A 228 -12.11 -15.99 8.73
CA GLY A 228 -11.67 -16.17 7.35
C GLY A 228 -11.91 -14.94 6.49
N LEU A 229 -12.03 -15.14 5.17
CA LEU A 229 -12.25 -14.09 4.20
C LEU A 229 -13.73 -13.74 4.06
N THR A 230 -14.06 -12.47 4.24
CA THR A 230 -15.43 -11.93 4.12
C THR A 230 -15.45 -10.75 3.15
N LEU A 231 -16.59 -10.48 2.52
CA LEU A 231 -16.76 -9.38 1.58
C LEU A 231 -17.16 -8.12 2.35
N THR A 232 -16.35 -7.07 2.27
CA THR A 232 -16.64 -5.76 2.89
C THR A 232 -17.56 -4.93 1.99
N ALA A 233 -17.17 -4.71 0.73
CA ALA A 233 -17.97 -4.00 -0.28
C ALA A 233 -17.60 -4.53 -1.68
N GLU A 234 -18.54 -4.49 -2.61
CA GLU A 234 -18.34 -4.91 -4.00
C GLU A 234 -19.14 -4.02 -4.94
N ASP A 235 -18.55 -3.63 -6.07
CA ASP A 235 -19.22 -2.86 -7.11
C ASP A 235 -19.06 -3.49 -8.50
N PRO A 236 -19.95 -4.40 -8.90
CA PRO A 236 -19.87 -5.05 -10.21
C PRO A 236 -19.98 -4.09 -11.42
N ARG A 237 -20.34 -2.82 -11.17
CA ARG A 237 -20.46 -1.79 -12.22
C ARG A 237 -19.23 -0.90 -12.31
N GLY A 238 -18.33 -0.94 -11.32
CA GLY A 238 -17.15 -0.10 -11.27
C GLY A 238 -17.46 1.39 -11.24
N THR A 239 -18.41 1.82 -10.42
CA THR A 239 -18.84 3.22 -10.32
C THR A 239 -18.39 3.88 -9.03
N VAL A 240 -18.46 3.18 -7.93
CA VAL A 240 -18.06 3.60 -6.57
C VAL A 240 -16.73 2.94 -6.19
N LEU A 241 -16.61 1.63 -6.44
CA LEU A 241 -15.35 0.89 -6.42
C LEU A 241 -15.01 0.50 -7.85
N ALA A 242 -13.85 0.88 -8.34
CA ALA A 242 -13.45 0.66 -9.73
C ALA A 242 -11.96 0.31 -9.79
N ALA A 243 -11.65 -0.96 -9.87
CA ALA A 243 -10.30 -1.47 -9.74
C ALA A 243 -9.61 -0.84 -8.51
N PRO A 244 -10.13 -1.07 -7.29
CA PRO A 244 -9.52 -0.55 -6.08
C PRO A 244 -8.14 -1.16 -5.89
N THR A 245 -7.13 -0.30 -5.65
CA THR A 245 -5.72 -0.69 -5.60
C THR A 245 -5.17 -0.63 -4.19
N ASN A 246 -5.09 0.53 -3.61
CA ASN A 246 -4.43 0.75 -2.34
C ASN A 246 -5.47 0.94 -1.21
N ILE A 247 -5.00 1.10 0.03
CA ILE A 247 -5.88 1.27 1.19
C ILE A 247 -5.14 1.92 2.36
N VAL A 248 -5.75 2.89 3.01
CA VAL A 248 -5.21 3.53 4.22
C VAL A 248 -6.32 3.81 5.22
N PHE A 249 -6.03 3.61 6.52
CA PHE A 249 -6.91 4.02 7.59
C PHE A 249 -6.85 5.52 7.83
N VAL A 250 -8.03 6.14 8.00
CA VAL A 250 -8.20 7.59 8.19
C VAL A 250 -9.28 7.89 9.23
N GLY A 251 -9.54 9.18 9.45
CA GLY A 251 -10.52 9.67 10.42
C GLY A 251 -9.90 9.91 11.79
N ALA A 252 -10.62 10.65 12.64
CA ALA A 252 -10.14 11.02 13.98
C ALA A 252 -9.87 9.80 14.88
N ASP A 253 -10.66 8.74 14.70
CA ASP A 253 -10.54 7.48 15.44
C ASP A 253 -9.81 6.39 14.63
N HIS A 254 -9.31 6.70 13.42
CA HIS A 254 -8.69 5.73 12.50
C HIS A 254 -9.57 4.50 12.24
N ASP A 255 -10.88 4.67 12.09
CA ASP A 255 -11.89 3.64 11.94
C ASP A 255 -12.61 3.65 10.57
N GLN A 256 -12.07 4.42 9.65
CA GLN A 256 -12.50 4.53 8.26
C GLN A 256 -11.33 4.18 7.36
N ILE A 257 -11.61 3.65 6.19
CA ILE A 257 -10.60 3.41 5.15
C ILE A 257 -10.87 4.27 3.93
N LEU A 258 -9.80 4.78 3.32
CA LEU A 258 -9.81 5.35 1.97
C LEU A 258 -9.19 4.37 0.99
N VAL A 259 -9.84 4.25 -0.16
CA VAL A 259 -9.46 3.34 -1.23
C VAL A 259 -9.38 4.10 -2.55
N PRO A 260 -8.21 4.24 -3.17
CA PRO A 260 -8.08 4.79 -4.51
C PRO A 260 -8.64 3.81 -5.55
N ASN A 261 -9.14 4.37 -6.65
CA ASN A 261 -9.79 3.62 -7.72
C ASN A 261 -9.10 3.91 -9.05
N ILE A 262 -8.16 3.07 -9.46
CA ILE A 262 -7.40 3.29 -10.70
C ILE A 262 -8.31 3.22 -11.95
N GLY A 263 -9.46 2.57 -11.87
CA GLY A 263 -10.46 2.56 -12.94
C GLY A 263 -11.29 3.84 -13.04
N ARG A 264 -11.08 4.84 -12.15
CA ARG A 264 -11.85 6.08 -12.05
C ARG A 264 -10.97 7.23 -11.56
N TRP A 265 -11.60 8.34 -11.13
CA TRP A 265 -10.95 9.62 -10.81
C TRP A 265 -11.29 10.09 -9.38
N HIS A 266 -11.45 9.17 -8.43
CA HIS A 266 -11.88 9.47 -7.06
C HIS A 266 -11.36 8.43 -6.06
N LEU A 267 -11.48 8.76 -4.79
CA LEU A 267 -11.32 7.85 -3.67
C LEU A 267 -12.68 7.39 -3.17
N THR A 268 -12.74 6.18 -2.62
CA THR A 268 -13.93 5.67 -1.90
C THR A 268 -13.61 5.59 -0.42
N LYS A 269 -14.47 6.19 0.42
CA LYS A 269 -14.39 6.09 1.87
C LYS A 269 -15.39 5.07 2.39
N ILE A 270 -14.93 4.14 3.23
CA ILE A 270 -15.72 3.08 3.85
C ILE A 270 -15.60 3.18 5.37
N PRO A 271 -16.72 3.39 6.11
CA PRO A 271 -16.71 3.51 7.57
C PRO A 271 -16.68 2.13 8.23
N VAL A 272 -15.52 1.50 8.29
CA VAL A 272 -15.38 0.10 8.74
C VAL A 272 -15.62 -0.10 10.24
N GLY A 273 -15.52 0.96 11.06
CA GLY A 273 -15.85 0.93 12.48
C GLY A 273 -14.86 0.13 13.35
N VAL A 274 -13.74 -0.31 12.76
CA VAL A 274 -12.61 -0.97 13.44
C VAL A 274 -11.37 -0.14 13.21
N ARG A 275 -10.60 0.11 14.27
CA ARG A 275 -9.41 0.97 14.17
C ARG A 275 -8.28 0.28 13.44
N GLY A 276 -7.57 1.05 12.60
CA GLY A 276 -6.33 0.61 11.97
C GLY A 276 -5.16 0.53 12.95
N ILE A 277 -4.19 -0.31 12.63
CA ILE A 277 -2.88 -0.28 13.30
C ILE A 277 -2.16 1.02 12.89
N PRO A 278 -1.55 1.75 13.84
CA PRO A 278 -0.76 2.92 13.53
C PRO A 278 0.40 2.59 12.57
N LEU A 279 0.62 3.42 11.57
CA LEU A 279 1.77 3.32 10.68
C LEU A 279 3.05 3.85 11.38
N HIS A 280 4.21 3.39 10.91
CA HIS A 280 5.49 3.90 11.36
C HIS A 280 5.94 5.09 10.52
N TYR A 281 6.40 6.13 11.19
CA TYR A 281 6.89 7.36 10.58
C TYR A 281 8.30 7.66 11.11
N PRO A 282 9.33 7.02 10.55
CA PRO A 282 10.69 7.19 11.05
C PRO A 282 11.16 8.63 10.88
N THR A 283 11.89 9.13 11.88
CA THR A 283 12.53 10.44 11.82
C THR A 283 13.72 10.43 10.86
N ARG A 284 14.17 11.60 10.44
CA ARG A 284 15.38 11.73 9.60
C ARG A 284 16.61 11.07 10.23
N GLU A 285 16.78 11.21 11.54
CA GLU A 285 17.89 10.58 12.29
C GLU A 285 17.79 9.05 12.20
N GLN A 286 16.61 8.48 12.39
CA GLN A 286 16.37 7.05 12.21
C GLN A 286 16.61 6.56 10.78
N LEU A 287 16.51 7.43 9.78
CA LEU A 287 16.81 7.09 8.37
C LEU A 287 18.30 7.28 8.00
N GLY A 288 19.14 7.67 8.95
CA GLY A 288 20.60 7.79 8.74
C GLY A 288 21.02 9.06 7.99
N GLY A 289 20.18 10.12 8.03
CA GLY A 289 20.41 11.36 7.27
C GLY A 289 20.38 12.64 8.07
#